data_e682aaba2629a435788105cc326c8ba9
#
_entry.id   e682aaba2629a435788105cc326c8ba9
#
_cell.length_a   1.000
_cell.length_b   1.000
_cell.length_c   1.000
_cell.angle_alpha   90.00
_cell.angle_beta   90.00
_cell.angle_gamma   90.00
#
_symmetry.space_group_name_H-M   'P 1'
#
loop_
_entity.id
_entity.type
_entity.pdbx_description
1 polymer ?
#
loop_
_entity_poly.entity_id
_entity_poly.type
_entity_poly.pdbx_seq_one_letter_code
_entity_poly.pdbx_strand_id
1 'polypeptide(L)'
;GGITDDFTRLLCHGVIERAKTLDVNIVVIPGKFLDREYSETSDIYYEYQYQTLFSYVTKENLDGVIVASSCIGCFATKERIREFMKRYLQMPCVIVAADEPDQICVRYDNGAGIREGLNYMIEELGYTRIGMIGGPDSNYDAKERRRTYIEVLEAHGIEFDPELYVEGNLTSESKEVFRDILDRNPDMQGVFCVNDSCASGFYEELKARDILPGRDISVMGYDDIEWATQIYPTLSTVRADAGKLGSEAVNLMVRLIDGNQVESKILPTEFIRRDSFCKKGGSRKRSKNVIEGYLSMNHMLSEQWEERNKTQFKMKTFIQKVLSFDRGNDRSYGEILGTMDWLDIENAFIFLYKEPIIHLIGEPFELPDQLYLKTKDLKEKVS
;
A
#
# COMPACT_ATOMS: atom_id res chain seq x y z
N GLY A 1 -3.96 6.11 2.49
CA GLY A 1 -3.76 5.12 1.48
C GLY A 1 -4.78 5.14 0.35
N GLY A 2 -4.41 4.58 -0.76
CA GLY A 2 -5.33 4.30 -1.85
C GLY A 2 -5.80 2.85 -1.80
N ILE A 3 -6.98 2.57 -2.34
CA ILE A 3 -7.50 1.20 -2.48
C ILE A 3 -6.68 0.35 -3.49
N THR A 4 -5.60 0.88 -4.00
CA THR A 4 -4.72 0.23 -4.99
C THR A 4 -3.54 -0.53 -4.36
N ASP A 5 -3.20 -0.26 -3.10
CA ASP A 5 -2.21 -1.04 -2.37
C ASP A 5 -2.83 -2.30 -1.73
N ASP A 6 -2.03 -3.36 -1.57
CA ASP A 6 -2.51 -4.65 -1.09
C ASP A 6 -3.08 -4.58 0.32
N PHE A 7 -2.45 -3.84 1.22
CA PHE A 7 -2.94 -3.67 2.60
C PHE A 7 -4.33 -3.05 2.62
N THR A 8 -4.51 -1.89 1.96
CA THR A 8 -5.80 -1.19 1.93
C THR A 8 -6.87 -2.00 1.21
N ARG A 9 -6.51 -2.73 0.14
CA ARG A 9 -7.43 -3.62 -0.58
C ARG A 9 -7.94 -4.75 0.31
N LEU A 10 -7.06 -5.43 1.04
CA LEU A 10 -7.42 -6.51 1.97
C LEU A 10 -8.22 -5.98 3.16
N LEU A 11 -7.83 -4.83 3.72
CA LEU A 11 -8.58 -4.14 4.77
C LEU A 11 -10.02 -3.85 4.32
N CYS A 12 -10.20 -3.22 3.16
CA CYS A 12 -11.51 -2.92 2.60
C CYS A 12 -12.32 -4.19 2.33
N HIS A 13 -11.69 -5.25 1.83
CA HIS A 13 -12.34 -6.54 1.64
C HIS A 13 -12.90 -7.08 2.96
N GLY A 14 -12.08 -7.08 4.02
CA GLY A 14 -12.52 -7.52 5.35
C GLY A 14 -13.67 -6.68 5.92
N VAL A 15 -13.63 -5.36 5.72
CA VAL A 15 -14.71 -4.43 6.08
C VAL A 15 -16.00 -4.80 5.34
N ILE A 16 -15.94 -4.94 4.01
CA ILE A 16 -17.11 -5.20 3.16
C ILE A 16 -17.74 -6.57 3.49
N GLU A 17 -16.93 -7.62 3.57
CA GLU A 17 -17.45 -8.97 3.87
C GLU A 17 -18.09 -9.03 5.25
N ARG A 18 -17.50 -8.37 6.25
CA ARG A 18 -18.10 -8.33 7.57
C ARG A 18 -19.38 -7.51 7.61
N ALA A 19 -19.43 -6.37 6.95
CA ALA A 19 -20.62 -5.53 6.87
C ALA A 19 -21.80 -6.26 6.23
N LYS A 20 -21.58 -7.03 5.16
CA LYS A 20 -22.60 -7.88 4.55
C LYS A 20 -23.26 -8.85 5.54
N THR A 21 -22.47 -9.42 6.46
CA THR A 21 -23.01 -10.36 7.46
C THR A 21 -23.81 -9.68 8.58
N LEU A 22 -23.66 -8.37 8.74
CA LEU A 22 -24.32 -7.58 9.79
C LEU A 22 -25.41 -6.65 9.24
N ASP A 23 -25.71 -6.76 7.94
CA ASP A 23 -26.69 -5.90 7.23
C ASP A 23 -26.38 -4.39 7.40
N VAL A 24 -25.09 -4.03 7.23
CA VAL A 24 -24.60 -2.67 7.36
C VAL A 24 -24.15 -2.13 6.01
N ASN A 25 -24.53 -0.91 5.67
CA ASN A 25 -24.08 -0.23 4.47
C ASN A 25 -22.70 0.38 4.68
N ILE A 26 -21.81 0.21 3.69
CA ILE A 26 -20.45 0.75 3.70
C ILE A 26 -20.24 1.69 2.52
N VAL A 27 -19.70 2.86 2.81
CA VAL A 27 -19.18 3.80 1.80
C VAL A 27 -17.67 3.89 1.99
N VAL A 28 -16.90 3.50 0.97
CA VAL A 28 -15.44 3.60 0.98
C VAL A 28 -15.02 4.92 0.35
N ILE A 29 -14.26 5.74 1.12
CA ILE A 29 -13.76 7.05 0.69
C ILE A 29 -12.24 6.98 0.51
N PRO A 30 -11.73 6.85 -0.73
CA PRO A 30 -10.29 6.69 -1.00
C PRO A 30 -9.60 8.07 -1.04
N GLY A 31 -9.50 8.74 0.10
CA GLY A 31 -8.99 10.13 0.18
C GLY A 31 -7.48 10.31 0.01
N LYS A 32 -6.71 9.22 -0.23
CA LYS A 32 -5.25 9.23 -0.41
C LYS A 32 -4.48 9.75 0.81
N PHE A 33 -3.26 10.24 0.60
CA PHE A 33 -2.36 10.67 1.66
C PHE A 33 -2.55 12.16 1.99
N LEU A 34 -2.49 12.48 3.27
CA LEU A 34 -2.36 13.87 3.72
C LEU A 34 -0.92 14.36 3.47
N ASP A 35 -0.80 15.62 3.09
CA ASP A 35 0.45 16.38 2.99
C ASP A 35 1.57 15.71 2.14
N ARG A 36 1.21 14.73 1.29
CA ARG A 36 2.15 14.20 0.32
C ARG A 36 2.49 15.27 -0.71
N GLU A 37 3.77 15.52 -0.89
CA GLU A 37 4.24 16.43 -1.95
C GLU A 37 4.08 15.75 -3.32
N TYR A 38 3.48 16.49 -4.25
CA TYR A 38 3.29 16.08 -5.62
C TYR A 38 4.02 17.05 -6.54
N SER A 39 4.96 16.58 -7.35
CA SER A 39 5.55 17.40 -8.40
C SER A 39 4.60 17.48 -9.61
N GLU A 40 4.57 18.60 -10.31
CA GLU A 40 3.74 18.81 -11.52
C GLU A 40 4.04 17.81 -12.64
N THR A 41 5.24 17.22 -12.63
CA THR A 41 5.68 16.19 -13.59
C THR A 41 5.35 14.78 -13.13
N SER A 42 4.79 14.60 -11.93
CA SER A 42 4.44 13.29 -11.39
C SER A 42 3.11 12.82 -11.96
N ASP A 43 3.04 11.54 -12.34
CA ASP A 43 1.80 10.87 -12.74
C ASP A 43 0.72 10.86 -11.65
N ILE A 44 1.11 11.15 -10.41
CA ILE A 44 0.22 11.22 -9.24
C ILE A 44 -0.08 12.66 -8.81
N TYR A 45 0.29 13.66 -9.60
CA TYR A 45 0.11 15.08 -9.29
C TYR A 45 -1.32 15.45 -8.85
N TYR A 46 -2.33 14.85 -9.47
CA TYR A 46 -3.73 15.14 -9.17
C TYR A 46 -4.29 14.36 -7.96
N GLU A 47 -3.52 13.54 -7.29
CA GLU A 47 -4.02 12.75 -6.14
C GLU A 47 -4.49 13.61 -4.96
N TYR A 48 -4.00 14.85 -4.81
CA TYR A 48 -4.48 15.79 -3.79
C TYR A 48 -5.98 16.04 -3.88
N GLN A 49 -6.59 15.93 -5.07
CA GLN A 49 -8.04 16.14 -5.28
C GLN A 49 -8.88 15.11 -4.53
N TYR A 50 -8.36 13.91 -4.27
CA TYR A 50 -9.05 12.89 -3.49
C TYR A 50 -9.32 13.34 -2.05
N GLN A 51 -8.53 14.27 -1.51
CA GLN A 51 -8.74 14.80 -0.15
C GLN A 51 -10.07 15.57 -0.04
N THR A 52 -10.59 16.09 -1.13
CA THR A 52 -11.92 16.74 -1.16
C THR A 52 -13.02 15.76 -0.74
N LEU A 53 -12.86 14.47 -1.03
CA LEU A 53 -13.82 13.42 -0.67
C LEU A 53 -14.02 13.32 0.85
N PHE A 54 -13.02 13.69 1.65
CA PHE A 54 -13.14 13.69 3.09
C PHE A 54 -14.19 14.65 3.64
N SER A 55 -14.55 15.69 2.88
CA SER A 55 -15.61 16.65 3.27
C SER A 55 -17.03 16.06 3.24
N TYR A 56 -17.21 14.94 2.53
CA TYR A 56 -18.51 14.24 2.48
C TYR A 56 -18.79 13.40 3.73
N VAL A 57 -17.82 13.21 4.61
CA VAL A 57 -17.99 12.48 5.86
C VAL A 57 -18.56 13.43 6.90
N THR A 58 -19.86 13.37 7.12
CA THR A 58 -20.58 14.21 8.08
C THR A 58 -21.58 13.38 8.87
N LYS A 59 -22.02 13.91 10.03
CA LYS A 59 -23.04 13.27 10.89
C LYS A 59 -24.42 13.15 10.23
N GLU A 60 -24.68 13.97 9.22
CA GLU A 60 -25.96 14.01 8.52
C GLU A 60 -26.10 12.84 7.56
N ASN A 61 -24.97 12.25 7.11
CA ASN A 61 -24.98 11.21 6.10
C ASN A 61 -24.36 9.88 6.52
N LEU A 62 -23.72 9.81 7.70
CA LEU A 62 -23.06 8.60 8.22
C LEU A 62 -23.33 8.44 9.72
N ASP A 63 -23.56 7.20 10.16
CA ASP A 63 -23.74 6.84 11.58
C ASP A 63 -22.40 6.69 12.31
N GLY A 64 -21.32 6.41 11.58
CA GLY A 64 -19.98 6.27 12.12
C GLY A 64 -18.89 6.21 11.05
N VAL A 65 -17.63 6.28 11.45
CA VAL A 65 -16.49 6.30 10.54
C VAL A 65 -15.36 5.38 11.02
N ILE A 66 -14.84 4.57 10.09
CA ILE A 66 -13.62 3.79 10.29
C ILE A 66 -12.48 4.50 9.54
N VAL A 67 -11.42 4.87 10.24
CA VAL A 67 -10.32 5.67 9.70
C VAL A 67 -9.00 4.92 9.78
N ALA A 68 -8.40 4.60 8.65
CA ALA A 68 -7.03 4.07 8.58
C ALA A 68 -6.01 5.22 8.69
N SER A 69 -5.85 5.78 9.90
CA SER A 69 -5.14 7.03 10.12
C SER A 69 -3.66 6.95 9.79
N SER A 70 -2.97 5.84 10.08
CA SER A 70 -1.56 5.66 9.73
C SER A 70 -1.34 5.58 8.21
N CYS A 71 -2.31 5.02 7.47
CA CYS A 71 -2.24 4.99 6.01
C CYS A 71 -2.45 6.38 5.40
N ILE A 72 -3.47 7.12 5.89
CA ILE A 72 -3.79 8.46 5.39
C ILE A 72 -2.70 9.45 5.78
N GLY A 73 -2.18 9.34 7.00
CA GLY A 73 -1.21 10.25 7.60
C GLY A 73 0.27 9.86 7.38
N CYS A 74 0.58 8.92 6.47
CA CYS A 74 1.94 8.41 6.27
C CYS A 74 3.00 9.51 6.02
N PHE A 75 2.61 10.62 5.38
CA PHE A 75 3.48 11.76 5.07
C PHE A 75 3.19 12.99 5.94
N ALA A 76 2.24 12.92 6.86
CA ALA A 76 1.80 14.04 7.67
C ALA A 76 2.41 14.00 9.08
N THR A 77 2.58 15.16 9.70
CA THR A 77 2.97 15.24 11.10
C THR A 77 1.86 14.73 12.02
N LYS A 78 2.21 14.36 13.24
CA LYS A 78 1.22 13.94 14.24
C LYS A 78 0.18 15.04 14.54
N GLU A 79 0.62 16.29 14.57
CA GLU A 79 -0.25 17.46 14.77
C GLU A 79 -1.26 17.57 13.63
N ARG A 80 -0.80 17.36 12.39
CA ARG A 80 -1.66 17.40 11.20
C ARG A 80 -2.68 16.27 11.18
N ILE A 81 -2.27 15.07 11.58
CA ILE A 81 -3.19 13.91 11.71
C ILE A 81 -4.26 14.21 12.77
N ARG A 82 -3.86 14.73 13.93
CA ARG A 82 -4.81 15.09 14.99
C ARG A 82 -5.80 16.17 14.54
N GLU A 83 -5.32 17.18 13.82
CA GLU A 83 -6.19 18.23 13.26
C GLU A 83 -7.20 17.65 12.27
N PHE A 84 -6.75 16.77 11.38
CA PHE A 84 -7.59 16.04 10.45
C PHE A 84 -8.65 15.19 11.17
N MET A 85 -8.25 14.48 12.22
CA MET A 85 -9.14 13.61 12.98
C MET A 85 -10.22 14.35 13.76
N LYS A 86 -10.00 15.60 14.19
CA LYS A 86 -10.99 16.39 14.98
C LYS A 86 -12.38 16.41 14.37
N ARG A 87 -12.49 16.41 13.04
CA ARG A 87 -13.78 16.40 12.34
C ARG A 87 -14.58 15.12 12.53
N TYR A 88 -13.92 14.01 12.79
CA TYR A 88 -14.54 12.69 12.89
C TYR A 88 -14.84 12.28 14.33
N LEU A 89 -14.15 12.87 15.32
CA LEU A 89 -14.33 12.53 16.72
C LEU A 89 -15.68 12.98 17.29
N GLN A 90 -16.49 13.66 16.51
CA GLN A 90 -17.85 14.07 16.89
C GLN A 90 -18.91 13.00 16.59
N MET A 91 -18.55 11.89 16.00
CA MET A 91 -19.41 10.72 15.69
C MET A 91 -18.70 9.44 16.17
N PRO A 92 -19.40 8.30 16.24
CA PRO A 92 -18.74 7.01 16.45
C PRO A 92 -17.55 6.84 15.51
N CYS A 93 -16.33 6.64 16.06
CA CYS A 93 -15.10 6.57 15.30
C CYS A 93 -14.26 5.39 15.76
N VAL A 94 -13.81 4.56 14.81
CA VAL A 94 -12.84 3.49 15.02
C VAL A 94 -11.61 3.79 14.21
N ILE A 95 -10.45 3.83 14.86
CA ILE A 95 -9.16 4.06 14.20
C ILE A 95 -8.50 2.71 13.92
N VAL A 96 -7.95 2.58 12.72
CA VAL A 96 -7.31 1.35 12.27
C VAL A 96 -5.82 1.57 12.03
N ALA A 97 -5.00 0.59 12.42
CA ALA A 97 -3.54 0.57 12.25
C ALA A 97 -2.81 1.76 12.92
N ALA A 98 -3.33 2.24 14.02
CA ALA A 98 -2.69 3.26 14.86
C ALA A 98 -3.13 3.10 16.31
N ASP A 99 -2.41 3.76 17.22
CA ASP A 99 -2.71 3.85 18.65
C ASP A 99 -2.87 5.32 19.02
N GLU A 100 -4.12 5.76 19.16
CA GLU A 100 -4.45 7.13 19.54
C GLU A 100 -5.07 7.14 20.92
N PRO A 101 -4.51 7.90 21.86
CA PRO A 101 -5.04 8.03 23.21
C PRO A 101 -6.53 8.42 23.19
N ASP A 102 -7.30 7.84 24.09
CA ASP A 102 -8.73 8.12 24.28
C ASP A 102 -9.62 7.80 23.06
N GLN A 103 -9.10 7.04 22.08
CA GLN A 103 -9.84 6.60 20.91
C GLN A 103 -9.96 5.08 20.88
N ILE A 104 -11.02 4.59 20.22
CA ILE A 104 -11.18 3.15 19.98
C ILE A 104 -10.33 2.78 18.77
N CYS A 105 -9.35 1.92 18.99
CA CYS A 105 -8.38 1.51 17.97
C CYS A 105 -8.45 0.00 17.73
N VAL A 106 -8.26 -0.39 16.47
CA VAL A 106 -7.92 -1.77 16.09
C VAL A 106 -6.54 -1.76 15.44
N ARG A 107 -5.59 -2.44 16.05
CA ARG A 107 -4.19 -2.45 15.61
C ARG A 107 -3.55 -3.82 15.79
N TYR A 108 -2.35 -3.99 15.27
CA TYR A 108 -1.57 -5.19 15.49
C TYR A 108 -0.69 -5.10 16.75
N ASP A 109 -0.38 -6.26 17.34
CA ASP A 109 0.87 -6.44 18.06
C ASP A 109 2.00 -6.52 17.02
N ASN A 110 2.55 -5.38 16.66
CA ASN A 110 3.62 -5.30 15.67
C ASN A 110 4.86 -6.09 16.08
N GLY A 111 5.07 -6.28 17.38
CA GLY A 111 6.29 -6.87 17.90
C GLY A 111 6.33 -8.39 17.89
N ALA A 112 5.19 -9.08 18.00
CA ALA A 112 5.18 -10.54 18.21
C ALA A 112 5.94 -11.29 17.11
N GLY A 113 5.49 -11.21 15.88
CA GLY A 113 6.14 -11.91 14.76
C GLY A 113 7.55 -11.38 14.43
N ILE A 114 7.84 -10.09 14.68
CA ILE A 114 9.19 -9.54 14.51
C ILE A 114 10.15 -10.19 15.50
N ARG A 115 9.77 -10.30 16.78
CA ARG A 115 10.59 -10.97 17.79
C ARG A 115 10.90 -12.42 17.40
N GLU A 116 9.90 -13.15 16.94
CA GLU A 116 10.09 -14.53 16.47
C GLU A 116 11.12 -14.62 15.33
N GLY A 117 10.97 -13.80 14.30
CA GLY A 117 11.85 -13.82 13.13
C GLY A 117 13.28 -13.38 13.43
N LEU A 118 13.45 -12.30 14.21
CA LEU A 118 14.77 -11.81 14.62
C LEU A 118 15.46 -12.78 15.61
N ASN A 119 14.73 -13.33 16.59
CA ASN A 119 15.27 -14.35 17.48
C ASN A 119 15.76 -15.56 16.67
N TYR A 120 15.00 -15.98 15.66
CA TYR A 120 15.45 -17.05 14.77
C TYR A 120 16.78 -16.71 14.06
N MET A 121 16.92 -15.48 13.55
CA MET A 121 18.17 -15.03 12.93
C MET A 121 19.34 -15.05 13.92
N ILE A 122 19.12 -14.61 15.15
CA ILE A 122 20.18 -14.51 16.17
C ILE A 122 20.49 -15.87 16.78
N GLU A 123 19.49 -16.56 17.30
CA GLU A 123 19.69 -17.79 18.09
C GLU A 123 19.98 -19.01 17.22
N GLU A 124 19.23 -19.17 16.11
CA GLU A 124 19.35 -20.35 15.26
C GLU A 124 20.40 -20.20 14.15
N LEU A 125 20.51 -18.99 13.55
CA LEU A 125 21.48 -18.76 12.48
C LEU A 125 22.80 -18.16 12.98
N GLY A 126 22.82 -17.64 14.21
CA GLY A 126 24.00 -17.06 14.84
C GLY A 126 24.38 -15.68 14.28
N TYR A 127 23.40 -14.91 13.83
CA TYR A 127 23.65 -13.60 13.22
C TYR A 127 23.88 -12.53 14.29
N THR A 128 24.84 -11.64 13.99
CA THR A 128 25.16 -10.46 14.81
C THR A 128 25.11 -9.17 14.00
N ARG A 129 25.11 -9.27 12.66
CA ARG A 129 25.01 -8.12 11.75
C ARG A 129 23.72 -8.21 10.94
N ILE A 130 22.65 -7.72 11.55
CA ILE A 130 21.30 -7.70 10.96
C ILE A 130 20.96 -6.25 10.67
N GLY A 131 20.68 -5.93 9.42
CA GLY A 131 20.24 -4.58 9.02
C GLY A 131 18.72 -4.42 9.11
N MET A 132 18.28 -3.16 9.11
CA MET A 132 16.85 -2.82 8.96
C MET A 132 16.67 -1.74 7.91
N ILE A 133 15.75 -1.98 6.98
CA ILE A 133 15.19 -0.96 6.11
C ILE A 133 13.85 -0.56 6.71
N GLY A 134 13.84 0.56 7.43
CA GLY A 134 12.69 1.08 8.17
C GLY A 134 11.74 1.89 7.30
N GLY A 135 10.83 2.59 7.93
CA GLY A 135 9.90 3.52 7.30
C GLY A 135 9.84 4.84 8.08
N PRO A 136 9.05 5.82 7.60
CA PRO A 136 8.98 7.15 8.18
C PRO A 136 8.55 7.12 9.65
N ASP A 137 9.18 7.92 10.49
CA ASP A 137 8.83 8.07 11.93
C ASP A 137 7.39 8.60 12.15
N SER A 138 6.78 9.20 11.12
CA SER A 138 5.37 9.61 11.12
C SER A 138 4.41 8.41 11.08
N ASN A 139 4.84 7.26 10.53
CA ASN A 139 4.04 6.05 10.48
C ASN A 139 4.16 5.27 11.79
N TYR A 140 3.00 5.07 12.46
CA TYR A 140 2.95 4.37 13.75
C TYR A 140 3.54 2.95 13.67
N ASP A 141 3.10 2.15 12.68
CA ASP A 141 3.53 0.76 12.56
C ASP A 141 5.04 0.66 12.27
N ALA A 142 5.56 1.51 11.36
CA ALA A 142 7.00 1.54 11.05
C ALA A 142 7.84 1.87 12.29
N LYS A 143 7.37 2.81 13.10
CA LYS A 143 8.02 3.19 14.36
C LYS A 143 8.02 2.05 15.39
N GLU A 144 6.89 1.35 15.57
CA GLU A 144 6.78 0.22 16.47
C GLU A 144 7.64 -0.96 16.00
N ARG A 145 7.70 -1.22 14.68
CA ARG A 145 8.58 -2.24 14.08
C ARG A 145 10.05 -1.93 14.33
N ARG A 146 10.47 -0.67 14.15
CA ARG A 146 11.84 -0.22 14.45
C ARG A 146 12.16 -0.36 15.93
N ARG A 147 11.26 0.05 16.82
CA ARG A 147 11.43 -0.12 18.26
C ARG A 147 11.65 -1.58 18.63
N THR A 148 10.82 -2.48 18.10
CA THR A 148 10.94 -3.91 18.37
C THR A 148 12.26 -4.48 17.85
N TYR A 149 12.70 -4.07 16.67
CA TYR A 149 14.00 -4.49 16.12
C TYR A 149 15.15 -4.12 17.08
N ILE A 150 15.18 -2.88 17.57
CA ILE A 150 16.21 -2.42 18.52
C ILE A 150 16.11 -3.20 19.84
N GLU A 151 14.92 -3.35 20.42
CA GLU A 151 14.68 -4.09 21.65
C GLU A 151 15.20 -5.55 21.56
N VAL A 152 14.99 -6.21 20.42
CA VAL A 152 15.45 -7.59 20.21
C VAL A 152 16.98 -7.66 20.13
N LEU A 153 17.63 -6.76 19.40
CA LEU A 153 19.10 -6.70 19.34
C LEU A 153 19.70 -6.50 20.73
N GLU A 154 19.21 -5.51 21.48
CA GLU A 154 19.66 -5.19 22.84
C GLU A 154 19.48 -6.36 23.82
N ALA A 155 18.32 -7.05 23.74
CA ALA A 155 18.05 -8.23 24.56
C ALA A 155 19.06 -9.37 24.35
N HIS A 156 19.69 -9.43 23.18
CA HIS A 156 20.74 -10.40 22.84
C HIS A 156 22.17 -9.82 23.00
N GLY A 157 22.31 -8.63 23.57
CA GLY A 157 23.60 -7.99 23.74
C GLY A 157 24.26 -7.51 22.45
N ILE A 158 23.46 -7.32 21.40
CA ILE A 158 23.89 -6.74 20.12
C ILE A 158 23.56 -5.24 20.17
N GLU A 159 24.59 -4.40 20.15
CA GLU A 159 24.39 -2.95 20.12
C GLU A 159 23.76 -2.50 18.80
N PHE A 160 22.80 -1.59 18.86
CA PHE A 160 22.22 -0.98 17.66
C PHE A 160 23.28 -0.17 16.92
N ASP A 161 23.57 -0.58 15.68
CA ASP A 161 24.48 0.12 14.78
C ASP A 161 23.67 0.98 13.78
N PRO A 162 23.77 2.32 13.86
CA PRO A 162 23.10 3.21 12.91
C PRO A 162 23.46 2.98 11.44
N GLU A 163 24.66 2.42 11.16
CA GLU A 163 25.08 2.08 9.80
C GLU A 163 24.29 0.89 9.21
N LEU A 164 23.70 0.07 10.06
CA LEU A 164 22.82 -1.04 9.68
C LEU A 164 21.33 -0.62 9.57
N TYR A 165 21.03 0.67 9.70
CA TYR A 165 19.68 1.19 9.57
C TYR A 165 19.59 2.24 8.46
N VAL A 166 18.53 2.14 7.65
CA VAL A 166 18.15 3.16 6.68
C VAL A 166 16.65 3.39 6.71
N GLU A 167 16.21 4.62 6.48
CA GLU A 167 14.78 4.95 6.40
C GLU A 167 14.33 4.92 4.95
N GLY A 168 13.40 4.03 4.62
CA GLY A 168 12.70 3.95 3.35
C GLY A 168 11.34 4.65 3.40
N ASN A 169 10.59 4.55 2.30
CA ASN A 169 9.27 5.18 2.12
C ASN A 169 8.10 4.19 2.12
N LEU A 170 8.27 2.99 2.65
CA LEU A 170 7.28 1.89 2.67
C LEU A 170 6.93 1.31 1.29
N THR A 171 7.67 1.67 0.24
CA THR A 171 7.44 1.20 -1.13
C THR A 171 8.65 0.49 -1.70
N SER A 172 8.49 -0.16 -2.85
CA SER A 172 9.59 -0.75 -3.63
C SER A 172 10.49 0.27 -4.34
N GLU A 173 10.14 1.55 -4.31
CA GLU A 173 10.80 2.59 -5.11
C GLU A 173 12.05 3.20 -4.44
N SER A 174 12.38 2.83 -3.19
CA SER A 174 13.52 3.37 -2.43
C SER A 174 14.88 2.83 -2.88
N LYS A 175 15.16 2.79 -4.18
CA LYS A 175 16.37 2.17 -4.76
C LYS A 175 17.68 2.72 -4.19
N GLU A 176 17.76 4.03 -3.97
CA GLU A 176 18.97 4.66 -3.40
C GLU A 176 19.23 4.18 -1.97
N VAL A 177 18.15 4.03 -1.18
CA VAL A 177 18.22 3.52 0.20
C VAL A 177 18.69 2.06 0.21
N PHE A 178 18.21 1.23 -0.73
CA PHE A 178 18.62 -0.17 -0.84
C PHE A 178 20.09 -0.32 -1.24
N ARG A 179 20.58 0.54 -2.14
CA ARG A 179 21.99 0.61 -2.52
C ARG A 179 22.86 1.03 -1.36
N ASP A 180 22.48 2.08 -0.68
CA ASP A 180 23.23 2.66 0.42
C ASP A 180 23.51 1.66 1.54
N ILE A 181 22.47 0.93 2.02
CA ILE A 181 22.66 -0.05 3.09
C ILE A 181 23.59 -1.22 2.66
N LEU A 182 23.48 -1.68 1.41
CA LEU A 182 24.30 -2.75 0.87
C LEU A 182 25.77 -2.32 0.65
N ASP A 183 25.96 -1.07 0.17
CA ASP A 183 27.30 -0.54 -0.08
C ASP A 183 28.07 -0.30 1.21
N ARG A 184 27.40 0.17 2.26
CA ARG A 184 28.00 0.39 3.58
C ARG A 184 28.24 -0.91 4.35
N ASN A 185 27.46 -1.96 4.09
CA ASN A 185 27.46 -3.18 4.90
C ASN A 185 27.60 -4.45 4.05
N PRO A 186 28.75 -4.68 3.39
CA PRO A 186 28.98 -5.87 2.56
C PRO A 186 29.00 -7.18 3.33
N ASP A 187 29.15 -7.14 4.63
CA ASP A 187 29.19 -8.27 5.57
C ASP A 187 27.86 -8.48 6.33
N MET A 188 26.80 -7.76 5.95
CA MET A 188 25.45 -7.91 6.51
C MET A 188 24.91 -9.33 6.27
N GLN A 189 24.48 -10.00 7.35
CA GLN A 189 24.06 -11.40 7.35
C GLN A 189 22.57 -11.56 7.10
N GLY A 190 21.78 -10.60 7.58
CA GLY A 190 20.35 -10.57 7.43
C GLY A 190 19.82 -9.16 7.40
N VAL A 191 18.62 -8.98 6.86
CA VAL A 191 17.92 -7.69 6.81
C VAL A 191 16.45 -7.88 7.12
N PHE A 192 15.92 -6.98 7.95
CA PHE A 192 14.49 -6.82 8.17
C PHE A 192 14.00 -5.60 7.39
N CYS A 193 13.15 -5.85 6.40
CA CYS A 193 12.43 -4.82 5.65
C CYS A 193 11.13 -4.50 6.38
N VAL A 194 10.84 -3.22 6.54
CA VAL A 194 9.66 -2.74 7.27
C VAL A 194 8.34 -3.32 6.80
N ASN A 195 8.24 -3.65 5.50
CA ASN A 195 7.11 -4.36 4.90
C ASN A 195 7.53 -5.15 3.65
N ASP A 196 6.65 -5.97 3.10
CA ASP A 196 6.92 -6.81 1.94
C ASP A 196 7.07 -5.98 0.65
N SER A 197 6.40 -4.83 0.54
CA SER A 197 6.60 -3.92 -0.59
C SER A 197 8.03 -3.36 -0.63
N CYS A 198 8.58 -2.98 0.52
CA CYS A 198 9.97 -2.60 0.67
C CYS A 198 10.90 -3.78 0.33
N ALA A 199 10.59 -4.98 0.85
CA ALA A 199 11.37 -6.19 0.56
C ALA A 199 11.40 -6.51 -0.94
N SER A 200 10.31 -6.25 -1.69
CA SER A 200 10.27 -6.48 -3.13
C SER A 200 11.28 -5.61 -3.89
N GLY A 201 11.37 -4.32 -3.55
CA GLY A 201 12.38 -3.43 -4.13
C GLY A 201 13.80 -3.82 -3.74
N PHE A 202 13.99 -4.27 -2.49
CA PHE A 202 15.28 -4.77 -2.03
C PHE A 202 15.72 -6.05 -2.76
N TYR A 203 14.80 -6.97 -3.07
CA TYR A 203 15.07 -8.15 -3.88
C TYR A 203 15.59 -7.79 -5.28
N GLU A 204 15.03 -6.76 -5.92
CA GLU A 204 15.52 -6.29 -7.23
C GLU A 204 16.95 -5.74 -7.13
N GLU A 205 17.30 -5.02 -6.07
CA GLU A 205 18.66 -4.54 -5.85
C GLU A 205 19.64 -5.69 -5.55
N LEU A 206 19.24 -6.69 -4.75
CA LEU A 206 20.04 -7.89 -4.50
C LEU A 206 20.29 -8.67 -5.79
N LYS A 207 19.26 -8.82 -6.63
CA LYS A 207 19.36 -9.48 -7.94
C LYS A 207 20.33 -8.75 -8.87
N ALA A 208 20.30 -7.41 -8.90
CA ALA A 208 21.23 -6.60 -9.69
C ALA A 208 22.70 -6.79 -9.29
N ARG A 209 22.95 -7.30 -8.06
CA ARG A 209 24.29 -7.57 -7.51
C ARG A 209 24.65 -9.06 -7.46
N ASP A 210 23.83 -9.93 -8.05
CA ASP A 210 23.99 -11.40 -7.98
C ASP A 210 23.97 -11.97 -6.54
N ILE A 211 23.34 -11.25 -5.60
CA ILE A 211 23.15 -11.68 -4.21
C ILE A 211 21.80 -12.41 -4.11
N LEU A 212 21.81 -13.65 -3.64
CA LEU A 212 20.61 -14.49 -3.55
C LEU A 212 20.09 -14.55 -2.10
N PRO A 213 18.86 -14.06 -1.83
CA PRO A 213 18.20 -14.28 -0.55
C PRO A 213 18.14 -15.76 -0.18
N GLY A 214 18.27 -16.09 1.11
CA GLY A 214 18.28 -17.48 1.58
C GLY A 214 19.54 -18.28 1.29
N ARG A 215 20.49 -17.70 0.54
CA ARG A 215 21.83 -18.26 0.31
C ARG A 215 22.93 -17.34 0.83
N ASP A 216 22.91 -16.09 0.43
CA ASP A 216 23.97 -15.12 0.71
C ASP A 216 23.59 -14.18 1.85
N ILE A 217 22.30 -13.85 1.94
CA ILE A 217 21.72 -12.98 2.96
C ILE A 217 20.32 -13.49 3.32
N SER A 218 19.94 -13.40 4.59
CA SER A 218 18.55 -13.64 5.00
C SER A 218 17.73 -12.36 4.88
N VAL A 219 16.51 -12.46 4.30
CA VAL A 219 15.61 -11.33 4.17
C VAL A 219 14.29 -11.63 4.86
N MET A 220 13.82 -10.72 5.70
CA MET A 220 12.54 -10.76 6.38
C MET A 220 11.70 -9.56 5.99
N GLY A 221 10.43 -9.77 5.65
CA GLY A 221 9.45 -8.74 5.40
C GLY A 221 8.39 -8.63 6.50
N TYR A 222 7.29 -7.96 6.17
CA TYR A 222 6.11 -7.80 7.01
C TYR A 222 4.90 -7.58 6.12
N ASP A 223 3.73 -8.08 6.45
CA ASP A 223 2.38 -8.04 5.91
C ASP A 223 1.91 -9.39 5.33
N ASP A 224 2.79 -10.25 4.83
CA ASP A 224 2.50 -11.53 4.16
C ASP A 224 1.59 -11.35 2.93
N ILE A 225 1.95 -10.38 2.07
CA ILE A 225 1.21 -10.15 0.82
C ILE A 225 1.42 -11.30 -0.17
N GLU A 226 0.54 -11.40 -1.17
CA GLU A 226 0.56 -12.49 -2.16
C GLU A 226 1.93 -12.63 -2.85
N TRP A 227 2.58 -11.51 -3.17
CA TRP A 227 3.91 -11.47 -3.75
C TRP A 227 4.95 -12.28 -2.93
N ALA A 228 4.87 -12.24 -1.60
CA ALA A 228 5.82 -12.94 -0.72
C ALA A 228 5.85 -14.46 -0.96
N THR A 229 4.76 -15.03 -1.45
CA THR A 229 4.65 -16.45 -1.79
C THR A 229 4.99 -16.77 -3.23
N GLN A 230 4.96 -15.79 -4.11
CA GLN A 230 5.16 -15.95 -5.56
C GLN A 230 6.61 -15.70 -5.99
N ILE A 231 7.35 -14.85 -5.27
CA ILE A 231 8.76 -14.57 -5.55
C ILE A 231 9.64 -15.77 -5.23
N TYR A 232 10.79 -15.85 -5.86
CA TYR A 232 11.81 -16.83 -5.51
C TYR A 232 13.17 -16.18 -5.21
N PRO A 233 13.78 -16.55 -4.08
CA PRO A 233 13.27 -17.39 -2.96
C PRO A 233 12.05 -16.78 -2.31
N THR A 234 11.06 -17.62 -1.88
CA THR A 234 9.85 -17.13 -1.20
C THR A 234 10.20 -16.36 0.07
N LEU A 235 9.55 -15.21 0.28
CA LEU A 235 9.90 -14.29 1.35
C LEU A 235 9.40 -14.77 2.71
N SER A 236 10.33 -14.90 3.66
CA SER A 236 10.01 -15.01 5.09
C SER A 236 9.49 -13.66 5.57
N THR A 237 8.34 -13.65 6.24
CA THR A 237 7.67 -12.40 6.57
C THR A 237 6.86 -12.54 7.86
N VAL A 238 6.35 -11.43 8.37
CA VAL A 238 5.39 -11.42 9.47
C VAL A 238 3.98 -11.30 8.89
N ARG A 239 3.11 -12.25 9.19
CA ARG A 239 1.70 -12.18 8.80
C ARG A 239 0.93 -11.23 9.70
N ALA A 240 0.33 -10.21 9.07
CA ALA A 240 -0.57 -9.25 9.68
C ALA A 240 -1.88 -9.21 8.86
N ASP A 241 -2.91 -9.89 9.33
CA ASP A 241 -4.16 -10.10 8.59
C ASP A 241 -4.98 -8.81 8.49
N ALA A 242 -4.81 -8.07 7.40
CA ALA A 242 -5.53 -6.83 7.14
C ALA A 242 -7.05 -7.04 6.97
N GLY A 243 -7.47 -8.19 6.43
CA GLY A 243 -8.90 -8.53 6.33
C GLY A 243 -9.53 -8.69 7.71
N LYS A 244 -8.85 -9.38 8.62
CA LYS A 244 -9.29 -9.50 10.01
C LYS A 244 -9.31 -8.17 10.73
N LEU A 245 -8.31 -7.30 10.48
CA LEU A 245 -8.27 -5.94 11.04
C LEU A 245 -9.52 -5.14 10.62
N GLY A 246 -9.89 -5.18 9.33
CA GLY A 246 -11.10 -4.56 8.80
C GLY A 246 -12.38 -5.13 9.40
N SER A 247 -12.48 -6.45 9.50
CA SER A 247 -13.65 -7.14 10.09
C SER A 247 -13.85 -6.74 11.55
N GLU A 248 -12.79 -6.65 12.35
CA GLU A 248 -12.88 -6.24 13.75
C GLU A 248 -13.22 -4.76 13.90
N ALA A 249 -12.76 -3.91 13.00
CA ALA A 249 -13.16 -2.51 13.00
C ALA A 249 -14.67 -2.34 12.79
N VAL A 250 -15.29 -3.14 11.89
CA VAL A 250 -16.75 -3.16 11.71
C VAL A 250 -17.46 -3.68 12.96
N ASN A 251 -16.96 -4.74 13.60
CA ASN A 251 -17.53 -5.27 14.84
C ASN A 251 -17.58 -4.22 15.94
N LEU A 252 -16.49 -3.46 16.13
CA LEU A 252 -16.44 -2.40 17.13
C LEU A 252 -17.33 -1.22 16.73
N MET A 253 -17.37 -0.85 15.45
CA MET A 253 -18.20 0.25 14.95
C MET A 253 -19.68 0.00 15.20
N VAL A 254 -20.20 -1.18 14.86
CA VAL A 254 -21.62 -1.53 15.08
C VAL A 254 -21.95 -1.43 16.58
N ARG A 255 -21.09 -1.99 17.44
CA ARG A 255 -21.31 -1.89 18.90
C ARG A 255 -21.29 -0.46 19.39
N LEU A 256 -20.41 0.41 18.85
CA LEU A 256 -20.39 1.85 19.18
C LEU A 256 -21.67 2.56 18.76
N ILE A 257 -22.17 2.29 17.55
CA ILE A 257 -23.42 2.86 17.03
C ILE A 257 -24.61 2.42 17.90
N ASP A 258 -24.62 1.17 18.38
CA ASP A 258 -25.63 0.64 19.31
C ASP A 258 -25.51 1.20 20.74
N GLY A 259 -24.56 2.10 20.99
CA GLY A 259 -24.36 2.73 22.31
C GLY A 259 -23.64 1.84 23.33
N ASN A 260 -23.04 0.72 22.91
CA ASN A 260 -22.29 -0.14 23.81
C ASN A 260 -20.91 0.45 24.13
N GLN A 261 -20.41 0.18 25.33
CA GLN A 261 -19.02 0.40 25.65
C GLN A 261 -18.15 -0.63 24.93
N VAL A 262 -17.09 -0.17 24.30
CA VAL A 262 -16.11 -1.02 23.59
C VAL A 262 -14.70 -0.63 24.01
N GLU A 263 -13.80 -1.59 23.91
CA GLU A 263 -12.37 -1.40 24.15
C GLU A 263 -11.61 -1.60 22.85
N SER A 264 -10.46 -0.93 22.74
CA SER A 264 -9.52 -1.11 21.64
C SER A 264 -9.09 -2.57 21.51
N LYS A 265 -8.80 -3.02 20.30
CA LYS A 265 -8.42 -4.41 20.02
C LYS A 265 -7.03 -4.49 19.42
N ILE A 266 -6.23 -5.39 19.97
CA ILE A 266 -4.91 -5.72 19.45
C ILE A 266 -5.00 -7.11 18.81
N LEU A 267 -4.59 -7.22 17.54
CA LEU A 267 -4.56 -8.47 16.81
C LEU A 267 -3.15 -9.06 16.83
N PRO A 268 -3.00 -10.36 17.02
CA PRO A 268 -1.69 -11.00 16.98
C PRO A 268 -1.11 -10.98 15.56
N THR A 269 0.22 -11.01 15.50
CA THR A 269 1.00 -11.26 14.29
C THR A 269 1.81 -12.53 14.45
N GLU A 270 2.19 -13.15 13.34
CA GLU A 270 2.85 -14.46 13.29
C GLU A 270 4.03 -14.40 12.31
N PHE A 271 5.18 -14.94 12.69
CA PHE A 271 6.31 -15.08 11.79
C PHE A 271 6.12 -16.29 10.86
N ILE A 272 6.21 -16.07 9.56
CA ILE A 272 6.11 -17.09 8.52
C ILE A 272 7.47 -17.27 7.88
N ARG A 273 8.18 -18.34 8.27
CA ARG A 273 9.47 -18.68 7.70
C ARG A 273 9.32 -19.35 6.33
N ARG A 274 10.07 -18.83 5.36
CA ARG A 274 10.13 -19.35 3.98
C ARG A 274 11.58 -19.47 3.51
N ASP A 275 11.79 -19.48 2.18
CA ASP A 275 13.10 -19.77 1.56
C ASP A 275 14.11 -18.61 1.62
N SER A 276 13.69 -17.38 1.97
CA SER A 276 14.58 -16.22 2.08
C SER A 276 15.49 -16.23 3.29
N PHE A 277 15.32 -17.20 4.21
CA PHE A 277 16.26 -17.40 5.32
C PHE A 277 17.30 -18.44 4.97
N CYS A 278 18.58 -18.11 5.21
CA CYS A 278 19.70 -19.04 5.01
C CYS A 278 19.55 -20.27 5.90
N LYS A 279 19.97 -21.41 5.41
CA LYS A 279 20.00 -22.66 6.20
C LYS A 279 21.31 -22.75 6.96
N LYS A 280 21.25 -23.06 8.27
CA LYS A 280 22.42 -23.32 9.09
C LYS A 280 23.25 -24.48 8.47
N GLY A 281 24.49 -24.21 8.09
CA GLY A 281 25.35 -25.21 7.46
C GLY A 281 24.98 -25.63 6.04
N GLY A 282 24.10 -24.87 5.39
CA GLY A 282 23.67 -25.10 4.00
C GLY A 282 24.85 -24.95 3.02
N SER A 283 25.21 -26.05 2.36
CA SER A 283 26.24 -26.04 1.32
C SER A 283 25.81 -25.18 0.14
N ARG A 284 26.66 -24.25 -0.33
CA ARG A 284 26.53 -23.43 -1.53
C ARG A 284 26.32 -24.19 -2.86
N LYS A 285 26.13 -25.51 -2.82
CA LYS A 285 25.96 -26.36 -4.01
C LYS A 285 24.49 -26.60 -4.32
N ARG A 286 23.77 -25.60 -4.88
CA ARG A 286 22.66 -25.88 -5.78
C ARG A 286 23.17 -25.82 -7.24
N SER A 287 22.70 -26.76 -8.05
CA SER A 287 23.07 -26.86 -9.48
C SER A 287 22.77 -25.51 -10.18
N LYS A 288 23.71 -25.00 -10.95
CA LYS A 288 23.61 -23.76 -11.72
C LYS A 288 22.31 -23.70 -12.56
N ASN A 289 21.86 -24.83 -13.09
CA ASN A 289 20.63 -24.95 -13.89
C ASN A 289 19.36 -24.73 -13.09
N VAL A 290 19.35 -25.05 -11.79
CA VAL A 290 18.17 -24.78 -10.92
C VAL A 290 18.06 -23.28 -10.63
N ILE A 291 19.21 -22.62 -10.39
CA ILE A 291 19.25 -21.17 -10.17
C ILE A 291 18.83 -20.41 -11.43
N GLU A 292 19.33 -20.80 -12.60
CA GLU A 292 18.95 -20.20 -13.89
C GLU A 292 17.46 -20.39 -14.19
N GLY A 293 16.89 -21.56 -13.92
CA GLY A 293 15.46 -21.82 -14.07
C GLY A 293 14.59 -20.95 -13.17
N TYR A 294 14.99 -20.75 -11.91
CA TYR A 294 14.29 -19.89 -10.97
C TYR A 294 14.41 -18.40 -11.32
N LEU A 295 15.59 -17.96 -11.75
CA LEU A 295 15.79 -16.58 -12.21
C LEU A 295 14.93 -16.27 -13.43
N SER A 296 14.80 -17.21 -14.37
CA SER A 296 13.91 -17.07 -15.53
C SER A 296 12.44 -17.01 -15.15
N MET A 297 12.02 -17.82 -14.15
CA MET A 297 10.62 -17.81 -13.68
C MET A 297 10.31 -16.52 -12.91
N ASN A 298 11.23 -16.04 -12.09
CA ASN A 298 11.06 -14.75 -11.39
C ASN A 298 11.02 -13.58 -12.37
N HIS A 299 11.82 -13.60 -13.43
CA HIS A 299 11.77 -12.59 -14.47
C HIS A 299 10.39 -12.55 -15.14
N MET A 300 9.84 -13.71 -15.49
CA MET A 300 8.52 -13.83 -16.12
C MET A 300 7.39 -13.37 -15.16
N LEU A 301 7.46 -13.74 -13.87
CA LEU A 301 6.49 -13.31 -12.86
C LEU A 301 6.58 -11.81 -12.58
N SER A 302 7.80 -11.25 -12.51
CA SER A 302 8.04 -9.81 -12.36
C SER A 302 7.50 -9.03 -13.55
N GLU A 303 7.73 -9.50 -14.78
CA GLU A 303 7.17 -8.87 -15.99
C GLU A 303 5.64 -8.90 -16.00
N GLN A 304 5.01 -10.02 -15.64
CA GLN A 304 3.55 -10.11 -15.55
C GLN A 304 2.97 -9.17 -14.47
N TRP A 305 3.66 -9.05 -13.34
CA TRP A 305 3.25 -8.15 -12.26
C TRP A 305 3.41 -6.67 -12.67
N GLU A 306 4.53 -6.32 -13.32
CA GLU A 306 4.75 -4.99 -13.88
C GLU A 306 3.72 -4.65 -14.96
N GLU A 307 3.38 -5.59 -15.84
CA GLU A 307 2.39 -5.39 -16.89
C GLU A 307 0.99 -5.19 -16.31
N ARG A 308 0.61 -5.97 -15.29
CA ARG A 308 -0.64 -5.77 -14.53
C ARG A 308 -0.68 -4.40 -13.86
N ASN A 309 0.42 -3.98 -13.23
CA ASN A 309 0.52 -2.67 -12.58
C ASN A 309 0.50 -1.53 -13.61
N LYS A 310 1.16 -1.67 -14.76
CA LYS A 310 1.08 -0.71 -15.87
C LYS A 310 -0.36 -0.53 -16.34
N THR A 311 -1.12 -1.62 -16.48
CA THR A 311 -2.54 -1.55 -16.88
C THR A 311 -3.39 -0.85 -15.84
N GLN A 312 -3.22 -1.18 -14.56
CA GLN A 312 -3.92 -0.47 -13.47
C GLN A 312 -3.56 1.01 -13.43
N PHE A 313 -2.28 1.33 -13.63
CA PHE A 313 -1.80 2.71 -13.70
C PHE A 313 -2.41 3.47 -14.89
N LYS A 314 -2.42 2.87 -16.09
CA LYS A 314 -3.07 3.43 -17.29
C LYS A 314 -4.57 3.72 -17.04
N MET A 315 -5.30 2.75 -16.46
CA MET A 315 -6.71 2.93 -16.10
C MET A 315 -6.91 4.04 -15.08
N LYS A 316 -6.07 4.09 -14.04
CA LYS A 316 -6.11 5.15 -13.02
C LYS A 316 -5.90 6.52 -13.66
N THR A 317 -4.89 6.67 -14.51
CA THR A 317 -4.58 7.92 -15.21
C THR A 317 -5.72 8.34 -16.14
N PHE A 318 -6.33 7.39 -16.85
CA PHE A 318 -7.49 7.64 -17.67
C PHE A 318 -8.66 8.18 -16.85
N ILE A 319 -9.01 7.51 -15.74
CA ILE A 319 -10.08 7.94 -14.83
C ILE A 319 -9.80 9.35 -14.28
N GLN A 320 -8.55 9.64 -13.89
CA GLN A 320 -8.16 10.97 -13.40
C GLN A 320 -8.35 12.05 -14.46
N LYS A 321 -7.97 11.79 -15.71
CA LYS A 321 -8.18 12.73 -16.82
C LYS A 321 -9.67 12.95 -17.10
N VAL A 322 -10.49 11.90 -16.98
CA VAL A 322 -11.95 12.03 -17.09
C VAL A 322 -12.51 12.87 -15.95
N LEU A 323 -12.04 12.66 -14.72
CA LEU A 323 -12.51 13.42 -13.55
C LEU A 323 -12.05 14.89 -13.55
N SER A 324 -10.87 15.17 -14.11
CA SER A 324 -10.33 16.53 -14.26
C SER A 324 -10.77 17.23 -15.56
N PHE A 325 -11.67 16.62 -16.30
CA PHE A 325 -12.12 17.11 -17.60
C PHE A 325 -12.80 18.48 -17.49
N ASP A 326 -12.27 19.45 -18.23
CA ASP A 326 -12.86 20.76 -18.39
C ASP A 326 -13.47 20.91 -19.80
N ARG A 327 -14.79 20.99 -19.85
CA ARG A 327 -15.55 21.12 -21.10
C ARG A 327 -15.18 22.38 -21.90
N GLY A 328 -14.74 23.43 -21.23
CA GLY A 328 -14.32 24.69 -21.84
C GLY A 328 -12.92 24.66 -22.44
N ASN A 329 -12.16 23.63 -22.17
CA ASN A 329 -10.76 23.52 -22.55
C ASN A 329 -10.54 22.42 -23.61
N ASP A 330 -10.29 22.82 -24.85
CA ASP A 330 -10.03 21.88 -25.97
C ASP A 330 -8.86 20.93 -25.71
N ARG A 331 -7.87 21.32 -24.89
CA ARG A 331 -6.76 20.49 -24.49
C ARG A 331 -7.21 19.25 -23.68
N SER A 332 -8.24 19.40 -22.85
CA SER A 332 -8.79 18.30 -22.04
C SER A 332 -9.33 17.17 -22.91
N TYR A 333 -9.92 17.45 -24.06
CA TYR A 333 -10.39 16.44 -25.02
C TYR A 333 -9.20 15.66 -25.63
N GLY A 334 -8.17 16.40 -26.04
CA GLY A 334 -6.94 15.80 -26.58
C GLY A 334 -6.22 14.91 -25.56
N GLU A 335 -6.21 15.31 -24.31
CA GLU A 335 -5.61 14.53 -23.21
C GLU A 335 -6.36 13.23 -22.93
N ILE A 336 -7.69 13.23 -22.94
CA ILE A 336 -8.50 12.00 -22.80
C ILE A 336 -8.30 11.10 -24.02
N LEU A 337 -8.44 11.62 -25.23
CA LEU A 337 -8.28 10.84 -26.46
C LEU A 337 -6.87 10.27 -26.60
N GLY A 338 -5.84 11.03 -26.20
CA GLY A 338 -4.45 10.58 -26.18
C GLY A 338 -4.17 9.42 -25.21
N THR A 339 -5.02 9.20 -24.21
CA THR A 339 -4.87 8.02 -23.33
C THR A 339 -5.41 6.73 -23.93
N MET A 340 -6.20 6.83 -25.00
CA MET A 340 -6.77 5.65 -25.68
C MET A 340 -5.68 4.77 -26.29
N ASP A 341 -4.58 5.36 -26.77
CA ASP A 341 -3.40 4.60 -27.23
C ASP A 341 -2.82 3.72 -26.13
N TRP A 342 -2.82 4.18 -24.88
CA TRP A 342 -2.31 3.40 -23.76
C TRP A 342 -3.21 2.22 -23.38
N LEU A 343 -4.48 2.28 -23.78
CA LEU A 343 -5.48 1.23 -23.55
C LEU A 343 -5.64 0.31 -24.77
N ASP A 344 -4.74 0.44 -25.79
CA ASP A 344 -4.80 -0.26 -27.06
C ASP A 344 -6.13 -0.06 -27.83
N ILE A 345 -6.72 1.14 -27.66
CA ILE A 345 -7.94 1.54 -28.36
C ILE A 345 -7.54 2.39 -29.59
N GLU A 346 -7.62 1.80 -30.77
CA GLU A 346 -7.22 2.45 -32.03
C GLU A 346 -8.15 3.62 -32.42
N ASN A 347 -9.44 3.48 -32.16
CA ASN A 347 -10.44 4.47 -32.53
C ASN A 347 -11.27 4.89 -31.31
N ALA A 348 -11.25 6.17 -30.99
CA ALA A 348 -12.02 6.73 -29.91
C ALA A 348 -12.69 8.04 -30.33
N PHE A 349 -13.92 8.23 -29.89
CA PHE A 349 -14.74 9.39 -30.21
C PHE A 349 -15.39 9.95 -28.94
N ILE A 350 -15.43 11.27 -28.82
CA ILE A 350 -16.18 11.97 -27.78
C ILE A 350 -17.30 12.74 -28.43
N PHE A 351 -18.54 12.40 -28.10
CA PHE A 351 -19.74 13.15 -28.52
C PHE A 351 -20.14 14.11 -27.42
N LEU A 352 -20.39 15.35 -27.78
CA LEU A 352 -20.78 16.41 -26.89
C LEU A 352 -22.18 16.89 -27.22
N TYR A 353 -22.98 17.08 -26.20
CA TYR A 353 -24.24 17.77 -26.33
C TYR A 353 -24.02 19.28 -26.34
N LYS A 354 -24.79 20.00 -27.14
CA LYS A 354 -24.71 21.45 -27.22
C LYS A 354 -25.03 22.10 -25.88
N GLU A 355 -26.00 21.56 -25.17
CA GLU A 355 -26.45 22.03 -23.86
C GLU A 355 -26.31 20.88 -22.82
N PRO A 356 -26.11 21.22 -21.53
CA PRO A 356 -26.11 20.22 -20.49
C PRO A 356 -27.45 19.49 -20.45
N ILE A 357 -27.41 18.16 -20.43
CA ILE A 357 -28.60 17.34 -20.24
C ILE A 357 -28.68 17.00 -18.77
N ILE A 358 -29.80 17.39 -18.14
CA ILE A 358 -30.14 16.95 -16.79
C ILE A 358 -31.10 15.77 -16.95
N HIS A 359 -30.60 14.58 -16.63
CA HIS A 359 -31.39 13.36 -16.60
C HIS A 359 -31.69 12.98 -15.16
N LEU A 360 -32.99 12.88 -14.84
CA LEU A 360 -33.40 12.38 -13.52
C LEU A 360 -33.60 10.87 -13.56
N ILE A 361 -33.12 10.20 -12.52
CA ILE A 361 -33.21 8.74 -12.41
C ILE A 361 -34.69 8.32 -12.48
N GLY A 362 -35.00 7.44 -13.42
CA GLY A 362 -36.39 6.94 -13.63
C GLY A 362 -37.17 7.62 -14.71
N GLU A 363 -36.65 8.67 -15.34
CA GLU A 363 -37.31 9.31 -16.51
C GLU A 363 -36.75 8.72 -17.82
N PRO A 364 -37.56 8.70 -18.91
CA PRO A 364 -37.07 8.32 -20.25
C PRO A 364 -35.99 9.29 -20.71
N PHE A 365 -34.88 8.75 -21.21
CA PHE A 365 -33.79 9.55 -21.77
C PHE A 365 -33.96 9.70 -23.27
N GLU A 366 -34.16 10.94 -23.74
CA GLU A 366 -34.19 11.26 -25.17
C GLU A 366 -32.87 11.88 -25.61
N LEU A 367 -32.29 11.30 -26.67
CA LEU A 367 -31.05 11.82 -27.28
C LEU A 367 -31.36 13.15 -28.00
N PRO A 368 -30.55 14.20 -27.81
CA PRO A 368 -30.66 15.43 -28.58
C PRO A 368 -30.43 15.23 -30.07
N ASP A 369 -31.09 16.00 -30.91
CA ASP A 369 -30.97 15.95 -32.36
C ASP A 369 -29.60 16.37 -32.90
N GLN A 370 -28.79 17.06 -32.10
CA GLN A 370 -27.46 17.55 -32.49
C GLN A 370 -26.38 17.16 -31.49
N LEU A 371 -25.34 16.54 -32.00
CA LEU A 371 -24.13 16.14 -31.28
C LEU A 371 -22.89 16.77 -31.92
N TYR A 372 -21.95 17.21 -31.09
CA TYR A 372 -20.62 17.62 -31.55
C TYR A 372 -19.64 16.46 -31.40
N LEU A 373 -18.95 16.11 -32.48
CA LEU A 373 -17.95 15.05 -32.51
C LEU A 373 -16.56 15.64 -32.26
N LYS A 374 -15.82 15.07 -31.32
CA LYS A 374 -14.35 15.23 -31.15
C LYS A 374 -13.67 13.92 -31.45
N THR A 375 -12.66 13.93 -32.31
CA THR A 375 -11.89 12.75 -32.70
C THR A 375 -10.45 12.86 -32.22
N LYS A 376 -9.77 11.71 -32.12
CA LYS A 376 -8.35 11.60 -31.79
C LYS A 376 -7.47 12.36 -32.81
N ASP A 377 -7.80 12.29 -34.08
CA ASP A 377 -7.14 13.03 -35.14
C ASP A 377 -7.90 14.32 -35.46
N LEU A 378 -7.40 15.44 -34.94
CA LEU A 378 -7.91 16.79 -35.20
C LEU A 378 -7.77 17.23 -36.67
N LYS A 379 -7.28 16.40 -37.57
CA LYS A 379 -7.02 16.75 -38.97
C LYS A 379 -8.19 16.52 -39.92
N GLU A 380 -9.18 15.72 -39.57
CA GLU A 380 -10.38 15.56 -40.38
C GLU A 380 -11.54 16.32 -39.75
N LYS A 381 -11.79 17.53 -40.25
CA LYS A 381 -13.08 18.19 -40.09
C LYS A 381 -14.07 17.39 -40.92
N VAL A 382 -14.90 16.62 -40.25
CA VAL A 382 -16.09 16.06 -40.90
C VAL A 382 -17.03 17.22 -41.13
N SER A 383 -17.19 17.59 -42.40
CA SER A 383 -18.16 18.54 -42.91
C SER A 383 -19.56 17.93 -42.90
#